data_2a2d4605c56c010d2ddb6bb9675d9ee1
#
_entry.id   2a2d4605c56c010d2ddb6bb9675d9ee1
#
_cell.length_a   1.000
_cell.length_b   1.000
_cell.length_c   1.000
_cell.angle_alpha   90.00
_cell.angle_beta   90.00
_cell.angle_gamma   90.00
#
_symmetry.space_group_name_H-M   'P 1'
#
loop_
_entity.id
_entity.type
_entity.pdbx_description
1 polymer ?
#
loop_
_entity_poly.entity_id
_entity_poly.type
_entity_poly.pdbx_seq_one_letter_code
_entity_poly.pdbx_strand_id
1 'polypeptide(L)'
;MIGFFAAKGLRELFETGKSAKVRPDLQKRCLQILDAIHHAETLDDLKLPGLRLHPDSRFKPVRWRVDVNGPWRITFEWQAGEARKVDLVQDH
;
A
#
# COMPACT_ATOMS: atom_id res chain seq x y z
N MET A 1 3.45 -4.39 -9.88
CA MET A 1 4.00 -3.04 -10.15
C MET A 1 3.08 -1.96 -9.60
N ILE A 2 3.64 -0.92 -9.04
CA ILE A 2 2.83 0.23 -8.65
C ILE A 2 2.66 1.12 -9.87
N GLY A 3 1.40 1.36 -10.27
CA GLY A 3 1.08 2.24 -11.39
C GLY A 3 1.06 3.70 -10.99
N PHE A 4 0.32 4.05 -9.94
CA PHE A 4 0.33 5.41 -9.41
C PHE A 4 -0.17 5.46 -7.96
N PHE A 5 0.17 6.56 -7.30
CA PHE A 5 -0.17 6.82 -5.89
C PHE A 5 -1.29 7.85 -5.78
N ALA A 6 -2.21 7.62 -4.84
CA ALA A 6 -3.13 8.65 -4.40
C ALA A 6 -2.46 9.58 -3.39
N ALA A 7 -1.58 9.04 -2.54
CA ALA A 7 -0.89 9.80 -1.51
C ALA A 7 0.50 10.26 -1.99
N LYS A 8 0.72 11.57 -2.07
CA LYS A 8 2.01 12.13 -2.47
C LYS A 8 3.14 11.72 -1.52
N GLY A 9 2.83 11.63 -0.22
CA GLY A 9 3.83 11.23 0.78
C GLY A 9 4.34 9.83 0.55
N LEU A 10 3.47 8.89 0.17
CA LEU A 10 3.90 7.53 -0.16
C LEU A 10 4.75 7.49 -1.42
N ARG A 11 4.36 8.26 -2.44
CA ARG A 11 5.14 8.35 -3.68
C ARG A 11 6.54 8.86 -3.39
N GLU A 12 6.65 9.95 -2.63
CA GLU A 12 7.93 10.53 -2.25
C GLU A 12 8.76 9.53 -1.47
N LEU A 13 8.15 8.84 -0.50
CA LEU A 13 8.82 7.82 0.30
C LEU A 13 9.35 6.70 -0.59
N PHE A 14 8.54 6.23 -1.53
CA PHE A 14 8.93 5.15 -2.43
C PHE A 14 10.07 5.56 -3.36
N GLU A 15 10.01 6.78 -3.90
CA GLU A 15 11.00 7.27 -4.86
C GLU A 15 12.31 7.70 -4.22
N THR A 16 12.27 8.24 -3.00
CA THR A 16 13.45 8.85 -2.37
C THR A 16 13.90 8.17 -1.08
N GLY A 17 13.10 7.29 -0.53
CA GLY A 17 13.40 6.61 0.74
C GLY A 17 12.97 7.38 1.98
N LYS A 18 12.44 8.59 1.84
CA LYS A 18 11.97 9.39 2.98
C LYS A 18 10.90 10.38 2.56
N SER A 19 10.04 10.75 3.51
CA SER A 19 9.06 11.80 3.29
C SER A 19 8.62 12.41 4.62
N ALA A 20 8.60 13.74 4.71
CA ALA A 20 8.07 14.44 5.86
C ALA A 20 6.54 14.27 6.01
N LYS A 21 5.87 13.79 4.97
CA LYS A 21 4.41 13.60 4.97
C LYS A 21 4.00 12.24 5.51
N VAL A 22 4.96 11.36 5.80
CA VAL A 22 4.69 10.05 6.40
C VAL A 22 5.32 10.04 7.78
N ARG A 23 4.55 9.64 8.80
CA ARG A 23 5.06 9.56 10.16
C ARG A 23 6.37 8.77 10.19
N PRO A 24 7.40 9.28 10.90
CA PRO A 24 8.71 8.61 10.91
C PRO A 24 8.64 7.14 11.35
N ASP A 25 7.78 6.82 12.32
CA ASP A 25 7.64 5.46 12.84
C ASP A 25 6.97 4.50 11.87
N LEU A 26 6.36 4.99 10.79
CA LEU A 26 5.73 4.15 9.78
C LEU A 26 6.58 3.96 8.52
N GLN A 27 7.63 4.75 8.33
CA GLN A 27 8.33 4.81 7.05
C GLN A 27 8.97 3.48 6.66
N LYS A 28 9.65 2.83 7.61
CA LYS A 28 10.33 1.56 7.33
C LYS A 28 9.33 0.50 6.89
N ARG A 29 8.22 0.38 7.62
CA ARG A 29 7.20 -0.62 7.31
C ARG A 29 6.51 -0.30 5.98
N CYS A 30 6.19 0.98 5.74
CA CYS A 30 5.60 1.41 4.47
C CYS A 30 6.52 1.07 3.30
N LEU A 31 7.83 1.33 3.42
CA LEU A 31 8.78 1.00 2.36
C LEU A 31 8.81 -0.50 2.08
N GLN A 32 8.79 -1.34 3.11
CA GLN A 32 8.75 -2.79 2.95
C GLN A 32 7.49 -3.23 2.19
N ILE A 33 6.35 -2.65 2.56
CA ILE A 33 5.07 -2.99 1.93
C ILE A 33 5.04 -2.50 0.48
N LEU A 34 5.48 -1.26 0.24
CA LEU A 34 5.50 -0.70 -1.12
C LEU A 34 6.42 -1.50 -2.03
N ASP A 35 7.56 -1.95 -1.52
CA ASP A 35 8.47 -2.80 -2.26
C ASP A 35 7.80 -4.12 -2.64
N ALA A 36 7.11 -4.77 -1.71
CA ALA A 36 6.37 -6.00 -1.97
C ALA A 36 5.29 -5.79 -3.03
N ILE A 37 4.52 -4.70 -2.93
CA ILE A 37 3.47 -4.38 -3.89
C ILE A 37 4.07 -4.15 -5.28
N HIS A 38 5.19 -3.43 -5.34
CA HIS A 38 5.83 -3.11 -6.62
C HIS A 38 6.34 -4.36 -7.35
N HIS A 39 6.86 -5.34 -6.59
CA HIS A 39 7.39 -6.58 -7.17
C HIS A 39 6.32 -7.66 -7.38
N ALA A 40 5.11 -7.49 -6.85
CA ALA A 40 4.05 -8.47 -7.03
C ALA A 40 3.55 -8.48 -8.47
N GLU A 41 3.43 -9.66 -9.05
CA GLU A 41 2.86 -9.86 -10.38
C GLU A 41 1.36 -10.15 -10.29
N THR A 42 0.95 -10.77 -9.18
CA THR A 42 -0.44 -11.09 -8.90
C THR A 42 -0.78 -10.73 -7.46
N LEU A 43 -2.08 -10.64 -7.16
CA LEU A 43 -2.52 -10.42 -5.78
C LEU A 43 -2.07 -11.54 -4.84
N ASP A 44 -1.97 -12.77 -5.35
CA ASP A 44 -1.52 -13.90 -4.53
C ASP A 44 -0.11 -13.68 -4.00
N ASP A 45 0.73 -12.96 -4.73
CA ASP A 45 2.08 -12.62 -4.29
C ASP A 45 2.10 -11.76 -3.03
N LEU A 46 0.96 -11.13 -2.70
CA LEU A 46 0.80 -10.29 -1.51
C LEU A 46 0.16 -11.04 -0.35
N LYS A 47 -0.13 -12.33 -0.50
CA LYS A 47 -0.62 -13.18 0.59
C LYS A 47 0.54 -13.63 1.46
N LEU A 48 1.24 -12.67 2.05
CA LEU A 48 2.41 -12.89 2.87
C LEU A 48 2.07 -12.75 4.35
N PRO A 49 2.72 -13.53 5.24
CA PRO A 49 2.52 -13.34 6.67
C PRO A 49 2.79 -11.90 7.08
N GLY A 50 1.91 -11.35 7.90
CA GLY A 50 2.06 -9.99 8.40
C GLY A 50 1.44 -8.90 7.54
N LEU A 51 1.18 -9.13 6.25
CA LEU A 51 0.50 -8.14 5.43
C LEU A 51 -1.01 -8.11 5.66
N ARG A 52 -1.59 -9.29 5.90
CA ARG A 52 -3.02 -9.43 6.13
C ARG A 52 -3.85 -8.82 5.00
N LEU A 53 -3.49 -9.18 3.77
CA LEU A 53 -4.20 -8.71 2.58
C LEU A 53 -5.68 -9.10 2.63
N HIS A 54 -6.55 -8.12 2.49
CA HIS A 54 -7.98 -8.39 2.40
C HIS A 54 -8.69 -7.34 1.55
N PRO A 55 -9.82 -7.72 0.89
CA PRO A 55 -10.57 -6.80 0.06
C PRO A 55 -11.50 -5.91 0.89
N ASP A 56 -11.76 -4.73 0.38
CA ASP A 56 -12.84 -3.88 0.86
C ASP A 56 -13.83 -3.70 -0.27
N SER A 57 -14.90 -4.49 -0.23
CA SER A 57 -15.91 -4.52 -1.29
C SER A 57 -16.88 -3.34 -1.24
N ARG A 58 -16.76 -2.44 -0.26
CA ARG A 58 -17.53 -1.20 -0.22
C ARG A 58 -17.17 -0.27 -1.36
N PHE A 59 -15.97 -0.47 -1.93
CA PHE A 59 -15.49 0.34 -3.05
C PHE A 59 -15.65 -0.41 -4.37
N LYS A 60 -15.89 0.33 -5.44
CA LYS A 60 -15.96 -0.19 -6.81
C LYS A 60 -15.10 0.69 -7.72
N PRO A 61 -14.00 0.19 -8.28
CA PRO A 61 -13.46 -1.19 -8.08
C PRO A 61 -13.09 -1.46 -6.62
N VAL A 62 -13.00 -2.74 -6.29
CA VAL A 62 -12.61 -3.19 -4.95
C VAL A 62 -11.26 -2.58 -4.58
N ARG A 63 -11.17 -2.10 -3.34
CA ARG A 63 -9.88 -1.67 -2.79
C ARG A 63 -9.31 -2.78 -1.91
N TRP A 64 -8.03 -3.01 -2.06
CA TRP A 64 -7.30 -3.97 -1.24
C TRP A 64 -6.59 -3.25 -0.11
N ARG A 65 -6.47 -3.92 1.03
CA ARG A 65 -5.86 -3.36 2.23
C ARG A 65 -4.77 -4.26 2.73
N VAL A 66 -3.67 -3.66 3.17
CA VAL A 66 -2.61 -4.35 3.90
C VAL A 66 -2.30 -3.57 5.18
N ASP A 67 -1.98 -4.30 6.24
CA ASP A 67 -1.72 -3.70 7.55
C ASP A 67 -0.32 -3.08 7.60
N VAL A 68 -0.26 -1.84 8.09
CA VAL A 68 1.01 -1.18 8.37
C VAL A 68 1.35 -1.32 9.85
N ASN A 69 0.62 -0.61 10.71
CA ASN A 69 0.82 -0.64 12.14
C ASN A 69 -0.37 0.04 12.82
N GLY A 70 -0.90 -0.59 13.89
CA GLY A 70 -2.06 -0.06 14.58
C GLY A 70 -3.24 0.15 13.63
N PRO A 71 -3.82 1.36 13.58
CA PRO A 71 -4.93 1.65 12.67
C PRO A 71 -4.51 1.97 11.24
N TRP A 72 -3.20 2.02 10.97
CA TRP A 72 -2.70 2.44 9.66
C TRP A 72 -2.74 1.30 8.65
N ARG A 73 -3.24 1.61 7.45
CA ARG A 73 -3.37 0.66 6.33
C ARG A 73 -2.85 1.30 5.06
N ILE A 74 -2.24 0.49 4.19
CA ILE A 74 -2.03 0.88 2.81
C ILE A 74 -3.14 0.25 1.99
N THR A 75 -3.81 1.07 1.17
CA THR A 75 -4.91 0.63 0.32
C THR A 75 -4.58 0.89 -1.15
N PHE A 76 -5.14 0.05 -2.02
CA PHE A 76 -4.92 0.19 -3.45
C PHE A 76 -5.99 -0.54 -4.23
N GLU A 77 -6.15 -0.16 -5.51
CA GLU A 77 -6.89 -0.94 -6.50
C GLU A 77 -5.90 -1.80 -7.26
N TRP A 78 -6.35 -2.95 -7.73
CA TRP A 78 -5.50 -3.85 -8.50
C TRP A 78 -6.13 -4.10 -9.86
N GLN A 79 -5.44 -3.71 -10.95
CA GLN A 79 -5.90 -3.92 -12.32
C GLN A 79 -4.72 -4.22 -13.22
N ALA A 80 -4.87 -5.26 -14.05
CA ALA A 80 -3.87 -5.60 -15.08
C ALA A 80 -2.44 -5.73 -14.52
N GLY A 81 -2.29 -6.31 -13.34
CA GLY A 81 -0.98 -6.50 -12.70
C GLY A 81 -0.42 -5.24 -12.06
N GLU A 82 -1.23 -4.19 -11.92
CA GLU A 82 -0.80 -2.93 -11.30
C GLU A 82 -1.60 -2.58 -10.07
N ALA A 83 -0.90 -2.07 -9.05
CA ALA A 83 -1.53 -1.40 -7.93
C ALA A 83 -1.74 0.07 -8.29
N ARG A 84 -2.98 0.55 -8.18
CA ARG A 84 -3.36 1.91 -8.54
C ARG A 84 -3.97 2.62 -7.35
N LYS A 85 -3.86 3.94 -7.32
CA LYS A 85 -4.38 4.78 -6.23
C LYS A 85 -3.86 4.31 -4.88
N VAL A 86 -2.57 4.03 -4.81
CA VAL A 86 -1.93 3.56 -3.57
C VAL A 86 -1.98 4.67 -2.54
N ASP A 87 -2.57 4.38 -1.38
CA ASP A 87 -2.86 5.38 -0.35
C ASP A 87 -2.50 4.85 1.03
N LEU A 88 -2.32 5.77 1.97
CA LEU A 88 -2.07 5.47 3.37
C LEU A 88 -3.23 6.05 4.18
N VAL A 89 -3.97 5.21 4.87
CA VAL A 89 -5.18 5.62 5.58
C VAL A 89 -5.17 5.11 7.02
N GLN A 90 -5.90 5.81 7.89
CA GLN A 90 -6.21 5.31 9.22
C GLN A 90 -7.57 4.61 9.18
N ASP A 91 -7.60 3.40 9.70
CA ASP A 91 -8.81 2.60 9.77
C ASP A 91 -9.15 2.39 11.25
N HIS A 92 -10.27 2.95 11.67
CA HIS A 92 -10.74 2.87 13.05
C HIS A 92 -11.76 1.78 13.26
#